data_642e881e77358c5db000850b5d66438a
#
_entry.id   642e881e77358c5db000850b5d66438a
#
_cell.length_a   1.000
_cell.length_b   1.000
_cell.length_c   1.000
_cell.angle_alpha   90.00
_cell.angle_beta   90.00
_cell.angle_gamma   90.00
#
_symmetry.space_group_name_H-M   'P 1'
#
loop_
_entity.id
_entity.type
_entity.pdbx_description
1 polymer ?
#
loop_
_entity_poly.entity_id
_entity_poly.type
_entity_poly.pdbx_seq_one_letter_code
_entity_poly.pdbx_strand_id
1 'polypeptide(L)'
;MKILITGGAGFLGQRLARKLLEQGRLALGGERVPISQIDLLDVTRTDAINDTRARSVEGDVADPDCLRSLIGADTAVIFHLAAIVSGQAEADFDLGMRINLDASRALLDACRRQGHRPRVVFTSSVAVYGGALPETVRDDTALNPQSSYGTQKAIAELLLADYTRRGFVDGRALRLPTISVRPGRPNAAASSFASGIIREPLNGEPAACPVAADTRLWLLSPRRAVQALIAGCELDAGAVADRRPINLPGVSVTAAEMVRALREIAGDAVADRIRWQADARVQAIVGSWPGRWDTARAARLGLEGDSDFAEIIRAYIGDDLRGQA
;
A
#
# COMPACT_ATOMS: atom_id res chain seq x y z
N MET A 1 3.99 19.96 -12.86
CA MET A 1 2.72 19.50 -12.27
C MET A 1 2.82 19.42 -10.76
N LYS A 2 1.71 19.65 -10.06
CA LYS A 2 1.59 19.46 -8.63
C LYS A 2 1.03 18.06 -8.31
N ILE A 3 1.61 17.41 -7.31
CA ILE A 3 1.22 16.09 -6.80
C ILE A 3 0.82 16.23 -5.33
N LEU A 4 -0.27 15.57 -4.92
CA LEU A 4 -0.65 15.41 -3.52
C LEU A 4 -0.44 13.95 -3.10
N ILE A 5 0.25 13.72 -1.99
CA ILE A 5 0.38 12.39 -1.35
C ILE A 5 -0.26 12.49 0.03
N THR A 6 -1.39 11.82 0.25
CA THR A 6 -1.96 11.66 1.59
C THR A 6 -1.32 10.46 2.29
N GLY A 7 -1.11 10.52 3.60
CA GLY A 7 -0.24 9.58 4.30
C GLY A 7 1.23 9.84 3.98
N GLY A 8 1.58 11.12 3.74
CA GLY A 8 2.88 11.57 3.24
C GLY A 8 4.03 11.37 4.20
N ALA A 9 3.78 11.39 5.52
CA ALA A 9 4.78 11.10 6.55
C ALA A 9 4.97 9.59 6.80
N GLY A 10 4.06 8.75 6.28
CA GLY A 10 4.17 7.31 6.36
C GLY A 10 5.35 6.76 5.52
N PHE A 11 5.81 5.54 5.83
CA PHE A 11 7.00 4.96 5.19
C PHE A 11 6.86 4.82 3.66
N LEU A 12 5.68 4.44 3.14
CA LEU A 12 5.43 4.37 1.69
C LEU A 12 5.31 5.77 1.08
N GLY A 13 4.66 6.71 1.77
CA GLY A 13 4.50 8.09 1.30
C GLY A 13 5.84 8.77 1.10
N GLN A 14 6.74 8.67 2.07
CA GLN A 14 8.09 9.23 1.99
C GLN A 14 8.94 8.56 0.90
N ARG A 15 8.88 7.22 0.75
CA ARG A 15 9.61 6.51 -0.30
C ARG A 15 9.10 6.88 -1.68
N LEU A 16 7.78 6.98 -1.84
CA LEU A 16 7.15 7.41 -3.09
C LEU A 16 7.59 8.82 -3.46
N ALA A 17 7.55 9.75 -2.50
CA ALA A 17 7.97 11.13 -2.72
C ALA A 17 9.43 11.23 -3.14
N ARG A 18 10.36 10.55 -2.44
CA ARG A 18 11.78 10.51 -2.82
C ARG A 18 11.94 9.98 -4.24
N LYS A 19 11.26 8.87 -4.57
CA LYS A 19 11.38 8.27 -5.91
C LYS A 19 10.84 9.19 -7.01
N LEU A 20 9.72 9.87 -6.77
CA LEU A 20 9.16 10.86 -7.71
C LEU A 20 10.09 12.06 -7.90
N LEU A 21 10.72 12.55 -6.82
CA LEU A 21 11.69 13.66 -6.87
C LEU A 21 12.97 13.28 -7.62
N GLU A 22 13.48 12.06 -7.42
CA GLU A 22 14.61 11.51 -8.18
C GLU A 22 14.30 11.44 -9.67
N GLN A 23 13.11 10.95 -10.05
CA GLN A 23 12.69 10.89 -11.45
C GLN A 23 12.47 12.27 -12.05
N GLY A 24 12.01 13.24 -11.25
CA GLY A 24 11.73 14.61 -11.63
C GLY A 24 10.59 14.80 -12.64
N ARG A 25 10.06 13.72 -13.20
CA ARG A 25 8.99 13.69 -14.21
C ARG A 25 8.10 12.48 -14.02
N LEU A 26 6.83 12.60 -14.46
CA LEU A 26 5.84 11.52 -14.44
C LEU A 26 5.11 11.50 -15.79
N ALA A 27 4.83 10.31 -16.33
CA ALA A 27 4.12 10.19 -17.60
C ALA A 27 2.60 10.30 -17.39
N LEU A 28 1.97 11.25 -18.06
CA LEU A 28 0.52 11.47 -18.06
C LEU A 28 0.03 11.66 -19.49
N GLY A 29 -0.88 10.78 -19.95
CA GLY A 29 -1.41 10.89 -21.31
C GLY A 29 -0.36 10.76 -22.41
N GLY A 30 0.71 9.99 -22.17
CA GLY A 30 1.81 9.80 -23.13
C GLY A 30 2.92 10.86 -23.05
N GLU A 31 2.75 11.94 -22.29
CA GLU A 31 3.75 12.99 -22.12
C GLU A 31 4.48 12.89 -20.77
N ARG A 32 5.79 13.14 -20.75
CA ARG A 32 6.59 13.21 -19.53
C ARG A 32 6.58 14.63 -18.95
N VAL A 33 5.69 14.86 -17.98
CA VAL A 33 5.47 16.18 -17.38
C VAL A 33 6.39 16.38 -16.17
N PRO A 34 7.13 17.53 -16.08
CA PRO A 34 7.97 17.83 -14.92
C PRO A 34 7.16 17.95 -13.62
N ILE A 35 7.70 17.41 -12.53
CA ILE A 35 7.15 17.57 -11.19
C ILE A 35 7.66 18.89 -10.62
N SER A 36 6.74 19.84 -10.37
CA SER A 36 7.06 21.15 -9.80
C SER A 36 6.86 21.20 -8.29
N GLN A 37 5.93 20.38 -7.75
CA GLN A 37 5.61 20.37 -6.32
C GLN A 37 5.03 19.02 -5.92
N ILE A 38 5.40 18.56 -4.71
CA ILE A 38 4.78 17.42 -4.04
C ILE A 38 4.33 17.86 -2.64
N ASP A 39 3.03 17.87 -2.39
CA ASP A 39 2.46 18.10 -1.07
C ASP A 39 2.31 16.76 -0.33
N LEU A 40 2.89 16.66 0.86
CA LEU A 40 2.87 15.50 1.74
C LEU A 40 1.91 15.77 2.89
N LEU A 41 0.63 15.41 2.73
CA LEU A 41 -0.38 15.56 3.76
C LEU A 41 -0.35 14.39 4.75
N ASP A 42 -0.19 14.70 6.02
CA ASP A 42 -0.29 13.73 7.13
C ASP A 42 -0.70 14.45 8.41
N VAL A 43 -1.17 13.70 9.42
CA VAL A 43 -1.45 14.24 10.77
C VAL A 43 -0.18 14.62 11.54
N THR A 44 0.98 14.23 11.03
CA THR A 44 2.30 14.61 11.56
C THR A 44 3.16 15.18 10.43
N ARG A 45 3.99 16.16 10.78
CA ARG A 45 4.99 16.68 9.83
C ARG A 45 6.13 15.69 9.62
N THR A 46 6.76 15.79 8.47
CA THR A 46 8.01 15.09 8.17
C THR A 46 9.01 16.04 7.54
N ASP A 47 10.23 16.07 8.10
CA ASP A 47 11.36 16.84 7.54
C ASP A 47 12.37 15.89 6.85
N ALA A 48 11.96 14.63 6.62
CA ALA A 48 12.84 13.58 6.09
C ALA A 48 13.21 13.76 4.61
N ILE A 49 12.62 14.76 3.90
CA ILE A 49 12.87 15.04 2.48
C ILE A 49 13.37 16.47 2.34
N ASN A 50 14.66 16.59 2.02
CA ASN A 50 15.29 17.89 1.76
C ASN A 50 15.33 18.18 0.24
N ASP A 51 14.18 18.59 -0.29
CA ASP A 51 14.01 19.02 -1.70
C ASP A 51 13.02 20.17 -1.73
N THR A 52 13.36 21.26 -2.42
CA THR A 52 12.53 22.48 -2.50
C THR A 52 11.16 22.25 -3.15
N ARG A 53 10.99 21.19 -3.90
CA ARG A 53 9.72 20.76 -4.50
C ARG A 53 8.82 20.00 -3.52
N ALA A 54 9.35 19.50 -2.39
CA ALA A 54 8.58 18.79 -1.38
C ALA A 54 8.10 19.74 -0.28
N ARG A 55 6.81 19.67 0.03
CA ARG A 55 6.20 20.43 1.11
C ARG A 55 5.47 19.50 2.07
N SER A 56 5.92 19.42 3.31
CA SER A 56 5.19 18.74 4.37
C SER A 56 4.01 19.58 4.85
N VAL A 57 2.83 19.00 4.87
CA VAL A 57 1.58 19.63 5.30
C VAL A 57 0.99 18.82 6.44
N GLU A 58 0.92 19.44 7.61
CA GLU A 58 0.22 18.86 8.76
C GLU A 58 -1.28 19.12 8.62
N GLY A 59 -2.09 18.06 8.66
CA GLY A 59 -3.54 18.17 8.53
C GLY A 59 -4.24 16.81 8.57
N ASP A 60 -5.54 16.85 8.84
CA ASP A 60 -6.38 15.65 8.84
C ASP A 60 -6.99 15.43 7.44
N VAL A 61 -6.73 14.28 6.86
CA VAL A 61 -7.31 13.88 5.57
C VAL A 61 -8.84 13.76 5.63
N ALA A 62 -9.42 13.62 6.81
CA ALA A 62 -10.88 13.62 7.02
C ALA A 62 -11.48 15.02 7.14
N ASP A 63 -10.65 16.08 7.20
CA ASP A 63 -11.12 17.46 7.18
C ASP A 63 -11.34 17.93 5.73
N PRO A 64 -12.61 18.20 5.31
CA PRO A 64 -12.90 18.69 3.97
C PRO A 64 -12.28 20.05 3.65
N ASP A 65 -12.05 20.92 4.64
CA ASP A 65 -11.41 22.23 4.43
C ASP A 65 -9.93 22.07 4.16
N CYS A 66 -9.25 21.18 4.89
CA CYS A 66 -7.88 20.80 4.61
C CYS A 66 -7.73 20.29 3.16
N LEU A 67 -8.57 19.36 2.73
CA LEU A 67 -8.53 18.83 1.37
C LEU A 67 -8.82 19.93 0.32
N ARG A 68 -9.79 20.82 0.57
CA ARG A 68 -10.10 21.94 -0.35
C ARG A 68 -8.95 22.92 -0.50
N SER A 69 -8.16 23.13 0.54
CA SER A 69 -6.99 24.00 0.48
C SER A 69 -5.83 23.43 -0.33
N LEU A 70 -5.74 22.09 -0.43
CA LEU A 70 -4.65 21.38 -1.08
C LEU A 70 -4.97 20.95 -2.52
N ILE A 71 -6.22 20.59 -2.79
CA ILE A 71 -6.66 20.14 -4.12
C ILE A 71 -7.15 21.35 -4.91
N GLY A 72 -6.25 21.94 -5.70
CA GLY A 72 -6.53 23.03 -6.62
C GLY A 72 -6.58 22.57 -8.07
N ALA A 73 -6.88 23.50 -8.99
CA ALA A 73 -6.92 23.24 -10.44
C ALA A 73 -5.55 22.81 -11.02
N ASP A 74 -4.46 23.07 -10.33
CA ASP A 74 -3.10 22.68 -10.66
C ASP A 74 -2.70 21.28 -10.15
N THR A 75 -3.54 20.65 -9.30
CA THR A 75 -3.27 19.33 -8.74
C THR A 75 -3.54 18.23 -9.77
N ALA A 76 -2.49 17.82 -10.49
CA ALA A 76 -2.62 16.84 -11.59
C ALA A 76 -2.75 15.40 -11.09
N VAL A 77 -2.08 15.03 -9.99
CA VAL A 77 -2.02 13.67 -9.47
C VAL A 77 -2.23 13.66 -7.96
N ILE A 78 -2.98 12.68 -7.48
CA ILE A 78 -3.18 12.40 -6.06
C ILE A 78 -2.85 10.93 -5.81
N PHE A 79 -1.87 10.67 -4.94
CA PHE A 79 -1.63 9.35 -4.36
C PHE A 79 -2.31 9.29 -2.99
N HIS A 80 -3.41 8.55 -2.90
CA HIS A 80 -4.18 8.42 -1.67
C HIS A 80 -3.72 7.18 -0.89
N LEU A 81 -2.76 7.39 0.04
CA LEU A 81 -2.15 6.36 0.86
C LEU A 81 -2.59 6.42 2.33
N ALA A 82 -3.16 7.55 2.78
CA ALA A 82 -3.66 7.70 4.15
C ALA A 82 -4.68 6.62 4.48
N ALA A 83 -4.46 5.91 5.57
CA ALA A 83 -5.38 4.90 6.07
C ALA A 83 -5.07 4.52 7.53
N ILE A 84 -6.11 4.16 8.26
CA ILE A 84 -6.01 3.40 9.51
C ILE A 84 -5.84 1.93 9.13
N VAL A 85 -4.82 1.26 9.69
CA VAL A 85 -4.47 -0.13 9.36
C VAL A 85 -5.46 -1.14 9.94
N SER A 86 -5.43 -2.37 9.39
CA SER A 86 -6.45 -3.40 9.63
C SER A 86 -6.76 -3.68 11.10
N GLY A 87 -5.76 -3.91 11.95
CA GLY A 87 -6.00 -4.20 13.37
C GLY A 87 -6.54 -3.00 14.15
N GLN A 88 -6.16 -1.79 13.79
CA GLN A 88 -6.67 -0.57 14.41
C GLN A 88 -8.11 -0.26 13.96
N ALA A 89 -8.42 -0.42 12.67
CA ALA A 89 -9.79 -0.23 12.16
C ALA A 89 -10.78 -1.27 12.70
N GLU A 90 -10.29 -2.46 13.10
CA GLU A 90 -11.08 -3.49 13.76
C GLU A 90 -11.29 -3.18 15.25
N ALA A 91 -10.32 -2.52 15.89
CA ALA A 91 -10.42 -2.11 17.29
C ALA A 91 -11.24 -0.82 17.48
N ASP A 92 -11.20 0.08 16.49
CA ASP A 92 -11.90 1.37 16.50
C ASP A 92 -12.63 1.55 15.14
N PHE A 93 -13.87 1.08 15.11
CA PHE A 93 -14.71 1.10 13.93
C PHE A 93 -14.97 2.52 13.40
N ASP A 94 -15.28 3.46 14.30
CA ASP A 94 -15.63 4.84 13.93
C ASP A 94 -14.43 5.58 13.35
N LEU A 95 -13.25 5.40 13.93
CA LEU A 95 -12.00 5.94 13.38
C LEU A 95 -11.70 5.33 12.00
N GLY A 96 -11.91 4.02 11.84
CA GLY A 96 -11.75 3.33 10.56
C GLY A 96 -12.69 3.91 9.49
N MET A 97 -13.99 4.08 9.81
CA MET A 97 -14.98 4.67 8.90
C MET A 97 -14.59 6.10 8.52
N ARG A 98 -14.24 6.93 9.49
CA ARG A 98 -13.87 8.33 9.27
C ARG A 98 -12.66 8.47 8.35
N ILE A 99 -11.58 7.71 8.59
CA ILE A 99 -10.33 7.88 7.85
C ILE A 99 -10.31 7.07 6.56
N ASN A 100 -10.77 5.81 6.56
CA ASN A 100 -10.65 4.97 5.37
C ASN A 100 -11.77 5.20 4.35
N LEU A 101 -12.98 5.56 4.80
CA LEU A 101 -14.12 5.72 3.93
C LEU A 101 -14.53 7.19 3.74
N ASP A 102 -14.85 7.92 4.82
CA ASP A 102 -15.37 9.28 4.69
C ASP A 102 -14.33 10.24 4.12
N ALA A 103 -13.07 10.12 4.54
CA ALA A 103 -11.97 10.89 3.98
C ALA A 103 -11.73 10.58 2.49
N SER A 104 -11.83 9.30 2.09
CA SER A 104 -11.73 8.90 0.67
C SER A 104 -12.87 9.56 -0.14
N ARG A 105 -14.10 9.55 0.37
CA ARG A 105 -15.25 10.22 -0.26
C ARG A 105 -15.05 11.74 -0.32
N ALA A 106 -14.60 12.37 0.76
CA ALA A 106 -14.34 13.81 0.82
C ALA A 106 -13.26 14.24 -0.19
N LEU A 107 -12.19 13.44 -0.35
CA LEU A 107 -11.14 13.68 -1.34
C LEU A 107 -11.70 13.63 -2.77
N LEU A 108 -12.48 12.60 -3.09
CA LEU A 108 -13.12 12.48 -4.40
C LEU A 108 -14.10 13.61 -4.68
N ASP A 109 -14.89 14.05 -3.67
CA ASP A 109 -15.77 15.21 -3.78
C ASP A 109 -15.00 16.52 -3.98
N ALA A 110 -13.85 16.71 -3.32
CA ALA A 110 -12.98 17.86 -3.56
C ALA A 110 -12.48 17.89 -5.01
N CYS A 111 -12.04 16.74 -5.56
CA CYS A 111 -11.65 16.61 -6.97
C CYS A 111 -12.81 16.96 -7.91
N ARG A 112 -14.01 16.41 -7.66
CA ARG A 112 -15.21 16.66 -8.47
C ARG A 112 -15.55 18.15 -8.53
N ARG A 113 -15.45 18.85 -7.42
CA ARG A 113 -15.75 20.30 -7.34
C ARG A 113 -14.77 21.17 -8.12
N GLN A 114 -13.50 20.74 -8.25
CA GLN A 114 -12.49 21.44 -9.05
C GLN A 114 -12.71 21.27 -10.56
N GLY A 115 -13.31 20.18 -11.02
CA GLY A 115 -13.72 19.98 -12.40
C GLY A 115 -12.61 19.67 -13.41
N HIS A 116 -11.32 19.59 -13.00
CA HIS A 116 -10.17 19.40 -13.90
C HIS A 116 -9.75 17.94 -14.07
N ARG A 117 -10.47 16.96 -13.46
CA ARG A 117 -10.29 15.52 -13.60
C ARG A 117 -8.87 15.04 -13.24
N PRO A 118 -8.41 15.25 -12.01
CA PRO A 118 -7.07 14.80 -11.60
C PRO A 118 -6.95 13.26 -11.65
N ARG A 119 -5.72 12.77 -11.83
CA ARG A 119 -5.43 11.34 -11.67
C ARG A 119 -5.36 10.98 -10.20
N VAL A 120 -6.15 9.97 -9.79
CA VAL A 120 -6.19 9.49 -8.40
C VAL A 120 -5.72 8.04 -8.35
N VAL A 121 -4.59 7.80 -7.68
CA VAL A 121 -4.06 6.46 -7.39
C VAL A 121 -4.42 6.12 -5.94
N PHE A 122 -5.27 5.12 -5.76
CA PHE A 122 -5.77 4.67 -4.48
C PHE A 122 -5.11 3.34 -4.08
N THR A 123 -4.54 3.29 -2.87
CA THR A 123 -4.02 2.05 -2.29
C THR A 123 -5.17 1.26 -1.67
N SER A 124 -5.63 0.25 -2.40
CA SER A 124 -6.48 -0.80 -1.86
C SER A 124 -5.63 -1.94 -1.26
N SER A 125 -6.23 -3.06 -0.93
CA SER A 125 -5.58 -4.10 -0.13
C SER A 125 -6.06 -5.50 -0.49
N VAL A 126 -5.23 -6.51 -0.23
CA VAL A 126 -5.61 -7.92 -0.17
C VAL A 126 -6.84 -8.17 0.71
N ALA A 127 -7.06 -7.35 1.73
CA ALA A 127 -8.15 -7.48 2.70
C ALA A 127 -9.55 -7.23 2.13
N VAL A 128 -9.70 -6.78 0.87
CA VAL A 128 -11.00 -6.70 0.20
C VAL A 128 -11.57 -8.07 -0.15
N TYR A 129 -10.72 -9.10 -0.14
CA TYR A 129 -11.09 -10.49 -0.30
C TYR A 129 -11.20 -11.19 1.06
N GLY A 130 -11.99 -12.26 1.10
CA GLY A 130 -12.13 -13.07 2.31
C GLY A 130 -13.29 -14.07 2.22
N GLY A 131 -13.53 -14.83 3.30
CA GLY A 131 -14.52 -15.88 3.35
C GLY A 131 -14.09 -17.13 2.55
N ALA A 132 -15.02 -17.78 1.89
CA ALA A 132 -14.74 -18.93 1.03
C ALA A 132 -14.08 -18.45 -0.27
N LEU A 133 -12.77 -18.48 -0.32
CA LEU A 133 -11.97 -18.07 -1.49
C LEU A 133 -11.59 -19.26 -2.37
N PRO A 134 -11.47 -19.08 -3.69
CA PRO A 134 -10.80 -20.03 -4.56
C PRO A 134 -9.31 -20.13 -4.18
N GLU A 135 -8.66 -21.25 -4.52
CA GLU A 135 -7.21 -21.43 -4.27
C GLU A 135 -6.37 -20.28 -4.85
N THR A 136 -6.77 -19.75 -6.02
CA THR A 136 -6.15 -18.60 -6.67
C THR A 136 -7.20 -17.53 -6.92
N VAL A 137 -7.02 -16.36 -6.32
CA VAL A 137 -7.88 -15.20 -6.52
C VAL A 137 -7.56 -14.54 -7.86
N ARG A 138 -8.60 -14.15 -8.58
CA ARG A 138 -8.53 -13.47 -9.88
C ARG A 138 -9.08 -12.05 -9.78
N ASP A 139 -8.85 -11.24 -10.80
CA ASP A 139 -9.41 -9.87 -10.86
C ASP A 139 -10.94 -9.84 -10.82
N ASP A 140 -11.61 -10.92 -11.27
CA ASP A 140 -13.07 -11.08 -11.28
C ASP A 140 -13.63 -11.82 -10.06
N THR A 141 -12.79 -12.25 -9.13
CA THR A 141 -13.23 -12.84 -7.87
C THR A 141 -14.06 -11.80 -7.09
N ALA A 142 -15.25 -12.22 -6.64
CA ALA A 142 -16.13 -11.35 -5.86
C ALA A 142 -15.45 -10.88 -4.56
N LEU A 143 -15.66 -9.63 -4.22
CA LEU A 143 -15.18 -9.08 -2.95
C LEU A 143 -16.06 -9.58 -1.82
N ASN A 144 -15.45 -10.09 -0.76
CA ASN A 144 -16.15 -10.55 0.44
C ASN A 144 -15.26 -10.30 1.68
N PRO A 145 -14.99 -9.02 2.02
CA PRO A 145 -14.09 -8.67 3.11
C PRO A 145 -14.60 -9.23 4.45
N GLN A 146 -13.68 -9.72 5.27
CA GLN A 146 -13.97 -10.27 6.60
C GLN A 146 -13.42 -9.37 7.72
N SER A 147 -13.23 -8.07 7.42
CA SER A 147 -12.79 -7.06 8.38
C SER A 147 -13.35 -5.69 8.02
N SER A 148 -13.50 -4.81 9.01
CA SER A 148 -13.91 -3.42 8.84
C SER A 148 -13.01 -2.69 7.84
N TYR A 149 -11.69 -2.86 7.96
CA TYR A 149 -10.70 -2.30 7.04
C TYR A 149 -10.92 -2.76 5.59
N GLY A 150 -11.10 -4.06 5.37
CA GLY A 150 -11.35 -4.62 4.04
C GLY A 150 -12.64 -4.08 3.43
N THR A 151 -13.70 -3.98 4.23
CA THR A 151 -15.00 -3.40 3.81
C THR A 151 -14.84 -1.94 3.40
N GLN A 152 -14.16 -1.13 4.22
CA GLN A 152 -13.90 0.29 3.94
C GLN A 152 -13.12 0.46 2.64
N LYS A 153 -12.07 -0.35 2.41
CA LYS A 153 -11.29 -0.32 1.17
C LYS A 153 -12.13 -0.74 -0.04
N ALA A 154 -12.97 -1.77 0.07
CA ALA A 154 -13.84 -2.23 -1.01
C ALA A 154 -14.88 -1.17 -1.39
N ILE A 155 -15.50 -0.49 -0.43
CA ILE A 155 -16.43 0.62 -0.69
C ILE A 155 -15.69 1.78 -1.39
N ALA A 156 -14.50 2.13 -0.95
CA ALA A 156 -13.70 3.19 -1.56
C ALA A 156 -13.29 2.85 -3.01
N GLU A 157 -13.00 1.57 -3.35
CA GLU A 157 -12.80 1.13 -4.73
C GLU A 157 -14.02 1.40 -5.61
N LEU A 158 -15.22 1.06 -5.11
CA LEU A 158 -16.48 1.27 -5.83
C LEU A 158 -16.77 2.76 -6.03
N LEU A 159 -16.54 3.60 -5.01
CA LEU A 159 -16.65 5.05 -5.13
C LEU A 159 -15.68 5.59 -6.19
N LEU A 160 -14.41 5.22 -6.13
CA LEU A 160 -13.42 5.66 -7.11
C LEU A 160 -13.81 5.24 -8.53
N ALA A 161 -14.32 4.02 -8.71
CA ALA A 161 -14.78 3.52 -9.99
C ALA A 161 -15.95 4.35 -10.54
N ASP A 162 -16.96 4.71 -9.71
CA ASP A 162 -18.09 5.51 -10.12
C ASP A 162 -17.69 6.96 -10.43
N TYR A 163 -16.87 7.60 -9.59
CA TYR A 163 -16.35 8.94 -9.86
C TYR A 163 -15.52 8.98 -11.15
N THR A 164 -14.82 7.89 -11.47
CA THR A 164 -14.07 7.78 -12.72
C THR A 164 -15.01 7.61 -13.92
N ARG A 165 -16.01 6.72 -13.80
CA ARG A 165 -17.04 6.52 -14.84
C ARG A 165 -17.79 7.82 -15.15
N ARG A 166 -18.04 8.63 -14.13
CA ARG A 166 -18.68 9.95 -14.24
C ARG A 166 -17.76 11.03 -14.79
N GLY A 167 -16.46 10.74 -14.99
CA GLY A 167 -15.48 11.70 -15.51
C GLY A 167 -15.01 12.75 -14.51
N PHE A 168 -15.26 12.56 -13.20
CA PHE A 168 -14.83 13.50 -12.16
C PHE A 168 -13.35 13.36 -11.82
N VAL A 169 -12.82 12.15 -11.92
CA VAL A 169 -11.41 11.82 -11.72
C VAL A 169 -10.95 10.81 -12.77
N ASP A 170 -9.63 10.59 -12.89
CA ASP A 170 -9.05 9.47 -13.62
C ASP A 170 -8.45 8.48 -12.61
N GLY A 171 -9.28 7.55 -12.12
CA GLY A 171 -8.96 6.68 -10.99
C GLY A 171 -8.15 5.44 -11.34
N ARG A 172 -7.28 5.02 -10.43
CA ARG A 172 -6.55 3.74 -10.38
C ARG A 172 -6.66 3.20 -8.96
N ALA A 173 -7.18 2.00 -8.78
CA ALA A 173 -7.13 1.31 -7.49
C ALA A 173 -6.12 0.16 -7.59
N LEU A 174 -5.11 0.16 -6.73
CA LEU A 174 -4.10 -0.88 -6.66
C LEU A 174 -4.31 -1.70 -5.40
N ARG A 175 -4.65 -2.98 -5.54
CA ARG A 175 -4.79 -3.92 -4.42
C ARG A 175 -3.42 -4.43 -4.04
N LEU A 176 -2.88 -3.87 -2.97
CA LEU A 176 -1.55 -4.19 -2.50
C LEU A 176 -1.56 -5.56 -1.81
N PRO A 177 -0.55 -6.41 -2.10
CA PRO A 177 -0.18 -7.50 -1.20
C PRO A 177 0.17 -6.98 0.20
N THR A 178 0.37 -7.87 1.14
CA THR A 178 0.98 -7.50 2.43
C THR A 178 2.40 -7.00 2.17
N ILE A 179 2.65 -5.74 2.52
CA ILE A 179 3.96 -5.12 2.33
C ILE A 179 4.93 -5.60 3.41
N SER A 180 6.04 -6.21 2.98
CA SER A 180 7.13 -6.76 3.80
C SER A 180 8.47 -6.62 3.07
N VAL A 181 9.57 -6.24 3.74
CA VAL A 181 9.72 -5.95 5.16
C VAL A 181 9.55 -4.45 5.35
N ARG A 182 8.64 -4.06 6.24
CA ARG A 182 8.46 -2.64 6.60
C ARG A 182 9.53 -2.22 7.61
N PRO A 183 10.23 -1.09 7.39
CA PRO A 183 11.19 -0.55 8.36
C PRO A 183 10.48 0.00 9.60
N GLY A 184 11.27 0.35 10.60
CA GLY A 184 10.81 0.99 11.83
C GLY A 184 10.18 0.00 12.82
N ARG A 185 9.33 0.52 13.71
CA ARG A 185 8.70 -0.28 14.78
C ARG A 185 7.46 -1.05 14.30
N PRO A 186 7.10 -2.16 14.97
CA PRO A 186 5.82 -2.82 14.74
C PRO A 186 4.64 -1.84 14.86
N ASN A 187 3.61 -2.05 14.04
CA ASN A 187 2.38 -1.26 14.09
C ASN A 187 1.16 -2.17 14.34
N ALA A 188 -0.02 -1.57 14.47
CA ALA A 188 -1.27 -2.27 14.76
C ALA A 188 -1.88 -3.02 13.56
N ALA A 189 -1.17 -3.22 12.44
CA ALA A 189 -1.65 -4.07 11.36
C ALA A 189 -1.58 -5.54 11.77
N ALA A 190 -2.63 -6.32 11.48
CA ALA A 190 -2.65 -7.76 11.74
C ALA A 190 -1.47 -8.50 11.05
N SER A 191 -1.03 -8.00 9.89
CA SER A 191 0.14 -8.51 9.14
C SER A 191 1.50 -7.95 9.61
N SER A 192 1.55 -7.20 10.73
CA SER A 192 2.81 -6.58 11.20
C SER A 192 3.92 -7.60 11.45
N PHE A 193 3.54 -8.81 11.90
CA PHE A 193 4.47 -9.92 12.14
C PHE A 193 5.23 -10.34 10.88
N ALA A 194 4.62 -10.25 9.69
CA ALA A 194 5.28 -10.64 8.43
C ALA A 194 6.54 -9.80 8.12
N SER A 195 6.60 -8.59 8.68
CA SER A 195 7.84 -7.79 8.69
C SER A 195 8.66 -8.09 9.94
N GLY A 196 8.02 -8.26 11.09
CA GLY A 196 8.68 -8.46 12.39
C GLY A 196 9.57 -9.71 12.42
N ILE A 197 9.09 -10.84 11.91
CA ILE A 197 9.88 -12.11 11.89
C ILE A 197 11.13 -12.05 11.00
N ILE A 198 11.30 -10.99 10.22
CA ILE A 198 12.51 -10.74 9.40
C ILE A 198 13.32 -9.59 9.99
N ARG A 199 12.64 -8.46 10.25
CA ARG A 199 13.28 -7.22 10.71
C ARG A 199 13.96 -7.36 12.05
N GLU A 200 13.24 -7.85 13.09
CA GLU A 200 13.75 -7.95 14.44
C GLU A 200 14.94 -8.91 14.50
N PRO A 201 14.89 -10.15 13.97
CA PRO A 201 16.05 -11.04 13.94
C PRO A 201 17.28 -10.48 13.25
N LEU A 202 17.10 -9.74 12.13
CA LEU A 202 18.20 -9.08 11.43
C LEU A 202 18.80 -7.94 12.25
N ASN A 203 18.02 -7.31 13.15
CA ASN A 203 18.50 -6.29 14.07
C ASN A 203 18.98 -6.87 15.42
N GLY A 204 19.09 -8.20 15.55
CA GLY A 204 19.57 -8.86 16.77
C GLY A 204 18.49 -9.16 17.81
N GLU A 205 17.23 -8.83 17.55
CA GLU A 205 16.11 -8.92 18.49
C GLU A 205 15.30 -10.22 18.27
N PRO A 206 14.64 -10.75 19.32
CA PRO A 206 13.71 -11.85 19.16
C PRO A 206 12.42 -11.38 18.46
N ALA A 207 11.76 -12.31 17.72
CA ALA A 207 10.49 -12.06 17.09
C ALA A 207 9.49 -13.19 17.37
N ALA A 208 8.21 -12.83 17.56
CA ALA A 208 7.12 -13.79 17.65
C ALA A 208 6.44 -13.98 16.29
N CYS A 209 6.24 -15.25 15.85
CA CYS A 209 5.40 -15.60 14.73
C CYS A 209 4.02 -16.03 15.25
N PRO A 210 2.96 -15.21 15.08
CA PRO A 210 1.66 -15.47 15.72
C PRO A 210 0.73 -16.38 14.92
N VAL A 211 1.18 -16.88 13.76
CA VAL A 211 0.38 -17.69 12.84
C VAL A 211 0.97 -19.09 12.69
N ALA A 212 0.18 -20.04 12.20
CA ALA A 212 0.65 -21.40 11.91
C ALA A 212 1.73 -21.37 10.81
N ALA A 213 2.62 -22.36 10.84
CA ALA A 213 3.77 -22.45 9.94
C ALA A 213 3.37 -22.57 8.45
N ASP A 214 2.23 -23.16 8.18
CA ASP A 214 1.63 -23.34 6.85
C ASP A 214 0.75 -22.18 6.40
N THR A 215 0.54 -21.15 7.25
CA THR A 215 -0.22 -19.96 6.89
C THR A 215 0.43 -19.29 5.69
N ARG A 216 -0.31 -19.23 4.59
CA ARG A 216 0.17 -18.68 3.31
C ARG A 216 -0.16 -17.21 3.20
N LEU A 217 0.82 -16.44 2.73
CA LEU A 217 0.74 -15.00 2.58
C LEU A 217 1.05 -14.60 1.13
N TRP A 218 0.49 -13.48 0.71
CA TRP A 218 0.81 -12.81 -0.54
C TRP A 218 1.57 -11.53 -0.22
N LEU A 219 2.87 -11.46 -0.57
CA LEU A 219 3.81 -10.45 -0.09
C LEU A 219 4.42 -9.65 -1.23
N LEU A 220 4.77 -8.39 -0.94
CA LEU A 220 5.45 -7.49 -1.86
C LEU A 220 6.42 -6.59 -1.08
N SER A 221 7.62 -6.33 -1.63
CA SER A 221 8.56 -5.40 -1.01
C SER A 221 8.08 -3.95 -1.09
N PRO A 222 8.49 -3.08 -0.15
CA PRO A 222 8.25 -1.63 -0.24
C PRO A 222 8.78 -1.02 -1.54
N ARG A 223 9.93 -1.51 -2.04
CA ARG A 223 10.55 -1.08 -3.30
C ARG A 223 9.60 -1.32 -4.48
N ARG A 224 9.10 -2.54 -4.63
CA ARG A 224 8.16 -2.91 -5.69
C ARG A 224 6.81 -2.23 -5.53
N ALA A 225 6.33 -2.03 -4.30
CA ALA A 225 5.10 -1.29 -4.04
C ALA A 225 5.19 0.15 -4.56
N VAL A 226 6.29 0.86 -4.29
CA VAL A 226 6.51 2.23 -4.81
C VAL A 226 6.59 2.24 -6.33
N GLN A 227 7.32 1.29 -6.93
CA GLN A 227 7.38 1.16 -8.40
C GLN A 227 5.99 0.93 -9.00
N ALA A 228 5.18 0.04 -8.40
CA ALA A 228 3.82 -0.23 -8.84
C ALA A 228 2.88 0.98 -8.69
N LEU A 229 3.03 1.80 -7.64
CA LEU A 229 2.26 3.04 -7.48
C LEU A 229 2.57 4.03 -8.61
N ILE A 230 3.84 4.20 -8.96
CA ILE A 230 4.26 5.09 -10.06
C ILE A 230 3.80 4.53 -11.40
N ALA A 231 4.11 3.27 -11.70
CA ALA A 231 3.69 2.63 -12.95
C ALA A 231 2.16 2.62 -13.10
N GLY A 232 1.43 2.31 -12.03
CA GLY A 232 -0.04 2.36 -12.00
C GLY A 232 -0.58 3.76 -12.26
N CYS A 233 0.11 4.81 -11.78
CA CYS A 233 -0.21 6.20 -12.11
C CYS A 233 0.02 6.49 -13.60
N GLU A 234 1.08 5.97 -14.20
CA GLU A 234 1.44 6.21 -15.60
C GLU A 234 0.60 5.42 -16.60
N LEU A 235 -0.17 4.41 -16.18
CA LEU A 235 -1.04 3.63 -17.06
C LEU A 235 -2.02 4.52 -17.84
N ASP A 236 -2.15 4.22 -19.13
CA ASP A 236 -3.17 4.84 -19.96
C ASP A 236 -4.59 4.55 -19.45
N ALA A 237 -5.49 5.52 -19.56
CA ALA A 237 -6.88 5.36 -19.14
C ALA A 237 -7.60 4.25 -19.91
N GLY A 238 -7.27 4.07 -21.21
CA GLY A 238 -7.81 3.00 -22.05
C GLY A 238 -7.37 1.61 -21.60
N ALA A 239 -6.12 1.45 -21.16
CA ALA A 239 -5.57 0.18 -20.70
C ALA A 239 -6.28 -0.41 -19.47
N VAL A 240 -6.97 0.44 -18.70
CA VAL A 240 -7.69 0.06 -17.47
C VAL A 240 -9.18 0.37 -17.51
N ALA A 241 -9.75 0.62 -18.70
CA ALA A 241 -11.11 1.16 -18.88
C ALA A 241 -12.19 0.30 -18.24
N ASP A 242 -12.15 -1.01 -18.43
CA ASP A 242 -13.16 -2.00 -18.02
C ASP A 242 -13.03 -2.40 -16.55
N ARG A 243 -11.81 -2.36 -15.97
CA ARG A 243 -11.55 -2.76 -14.58
C ARG A 243 -10.50 -1.88 -13.95
N ARG A 244 -10.93 -0.98 -13.08
CA ARG A 244 -10.04 -0.03 -12.41
C ARG A 244 -9.21 -0.63 -11.28
N PRO A 245 -9.74 -1.52 -10.41
CA PRO A 245 -8.93 -2.22 -9.42
C PRO A 245 -7.99 -3.22 -10.10
N ILE A 246 -6.72 -3.22 -9.69
CA ILE A 246 -5.66 -4.09 -10.21
C ILE A 246 -5.07 -4.86 -9.03
N ASN A 247 -5.08 -6.20 -9.10
CA ASN A 247 -4.37 -7.06 -8.17
C ASN A 247 -2.87 -6.96 -8.45
N LEU A 248 -2.09 -6.39 -7.54
CA LEU A 248 -0.64 -6.27 -7.73
C LEU A 248 0.05 -7.62 -7.63
N PRO A 249 1.10 -7.84 -8.43
CA PRO A 249 1.97 -9.00 -8.29
C PRO A 249 2.61 -9.06 -6.90
N GLY A 250 2.93 -10.27 -6.47
CA GLY A 250 3.57 -10.53 -5.19
C GLY A 250 4.11 -11.95 -5.12
N VAL A 251 4.67 -12.30 -3.98
CA VAL A 251 5.24 -13.62 -3.70
C VAL A 251 4.30 -14.41 -2.77
N SER A 252 3.90 -15.62 -3.20
CA SER A 252 3.11 -16.57 -2.39
C SER A 252 4.03 -17.45 -1.56
N VAL A 253 4.07 -17.23 -0.24
CA VAL A 253 4.91 -18.02 0.67
C VAL A 253 4.18 -18.34 1.96
N THR A 254 4.54 -19.46 2.60
CA THR A 254 4.11 -19.77 3.95
C THR A 254 5.02 -19.09 4.98
N ALA A 255 4.53 -18.96 6.23
CA ALA A 255 5.35 -18.45 7.32
C ALA A 255 6.63 -19.29 7.53
N ALA A 256 6.55 -20.63 7.39
CA ALA A 256 7.73 -21.48 7.44
C ALA A 256 8.72 -21.22 6.30
N GLU A 257 8.22 -20.99 5.08
CA GLU A 257 9.06 -20.63 3.92
C GLU A 257 9.76 -19.27 4.13
N MET A 258 9.09 -18.31 4.78
CA MET A 258 9.72 -17.03 5.15
C MET A 258 10.89 -17.23 6.13
N VAL A 259 10.70 -18.04 7.17
CA VAL A 259 11.76 -18.36 8.16
C VAL A 259 12.92 -19.08 7.49
N ARG A 260 12.63 -20.03 6.58
CA ARG A 260 13.66 -20.75 5.83
C ARG A 260 14.50 -19.78 4.97
N ALA A 261 13.86 -18.88 4.22
CA ALA A 261 14.55 -17.89 3.40
C ALA A 261 15.43 -16.95 4.25
N LEU A 262 14.96 -16.55 5.45
CA LEU A 262 15.78 -15.78 6.38
C LEU A 262 17.02 -16.59 6.83
N ARG A 263 16.85 -17.88 7.14
CA ARG A 263 17.92 -18.80 7.53
C ARG A 263 18.98 -18.94 6.45
N GLU A 264 18.55 -19.07 5.20
CA GLU A 264 19.45 -19.18 4.04
C GLU A 264 20.28 -17.89 3.80
N ILE A 265 19.71 -16.72 4.10
CA ILE A 265 20.36 -15.43 3.87
C ILE A 265 21.23 -14.99 5.06
N ALA A 266 20.73 -15.17 6.30
CA ALA A 266 21.34 -14.58 7.49
C ALA A 266 21.87 -15.64 8.48
N GLY A 267 21.70 -16.92 8.20
CA GLY A 267 22.19 -18.03 9.01
C GLY A 267 21.27 -18.44 10.17
N ASP A 268 21.60 -19.57 10.80
CA ASP A 268 20.80 -20.19 11.87
C ASP A 268 20.66 -19.26 13.07
N ALA A 269 21.73 -18.64 13.52
CA ALA A 269 21.74 -17.79 14.72
C ALA A 269 20.75 -16.60 14.61
N VAL A 270 20.47 -16.13 13.41
CA VAL A 270 19.45 -15.09 13.16
C VAL A 270 18.05 -15.68 13.14
N ALA A 271 17.84 -16.76 12.38
CA ALA A 271 16.52 -17.37 12.23
C ALA A 271 16.00 -17.97 13.54
N ASP A 272 16.88 -18.48 14.41
CA ASP A 272 16.53 -19.09 15.71
C ASP A 272 16.05 -18.06 16.76
N ARG A 273 16.12 -16.74 16.46
CA ARG A 273 15.48 -15.71 17.26
C ARG A 273 13.95 -15.68 17.09
N ILE A 274 13.43 -16.37 16.05
CA ILE A 274 11.99 -16.45 15.80
C ILE A 274 11.35 -17.50 16.71
N ARG A 275 10.31 -17.10 17.43
CA ARG A 275 9.52 -17.98 18.30
C ARG A 275 8.11 -18.12 17.74
N TRP A 276 7.65 -19.35 17.58
CA TRP A 276 6.28 -19.63 17.20
C TRP A 276 5.37 -19.46 18.42
N GLN A 277 4.53 -18.44 18.41
CA GLN A 277 3.64 -18.08 19.50
C GLN A 277 2.27 -17.73 18.93
N ALA A 278 1.38 -18.71 18.88
CA ALA A 278 0.07 -18.56 18.24
C ALA A 278 -0.77 -17.45 18.89
N ASP A 279 -1.37 -16.62 18.03
CA ASP A 279 -2.41 -15.63 18.36
C ASP A 279 -3.64 -15.89 17.49
N ALA A 280 -4.72 -16.38 18.11
CA ALA A 280 -5.93 -16.76 17.40
C ALA A 280 -6.58 -15.59 16.67
N ARG A 281 -6.49 -14.36 17.19
CA ARG A 281 -7.05 -13.16 16.57
C ARG A 281 -6.28 -12.80 15.30
N VAL A 282 -4.95 -12.78 15.36
CA VAL A 282 -4.10 -12.53 14.20
C VAL A 282 -4.28 -13.60 13.15
N GLN A 283 -4.31 -14.89 13.57
CA GLN A 283 -4.53 -16.03 12.68
C GLN A 283 -5.87 -15.94 11.95
N ALA A 284 -6.96 -15.56 12.64
CA ALA A 284 -8.28 -15.44 12.04
C ALA A 284 -8.32 -14.33 10.97
N ILE A 285 -7.72 -13.16 11.23
CA ILE A 285 -7.69 -12.05 10.28
C ILE A 285 -6.81 -12.39 9.08
N VAL A 286 -5.57 -12.83 9.31
CA VAL A 286 -4.60 -13.08 8.24
C VAL A 286 -4.99 -14.31 7.42
N GLY A 287 -5.48 -15.36 8.07
CA GLY A 287 -5.93 -16.60 7.43
C GLY A 287 -7.17 -16.43 6.55
N SER A 288 -7.90 -15.32 6.69
CA SER A 288 -9.03 -14.99 5.81
C SER A 288 -8.60 -14.38 4.47
N TRP A 289 -7.34 -13.95 4.33
CA TRP A 289 -6.84 -13.32 3.12
C TRP A 289 -6.34 -14.34 2.11
N PRO A 290 -6.41 -14.03 0.79
CA PRO A 290 -5.90 -14.93 -0.23
C PRO A 290 -4.37 -15.02 -0.19
N GLY A 291 -3.86 -16.24 -0.25
CA GLY A 291 -2.42 -16.50 -0.32
C GLY A 291 -1.87 -16.62 -1.74
N ARG A 292 -2.73 -16.63 -2.77
CA ARG A 292 -2.35 -16.70 -4.19
C ARG A 292 -3.25 -15.84 -5.06
N TRP A 293 -2.66 -15.13 -6.02
CA TRP A 293 -3.37 -14.31 -6.99
C TRP A 293 -2.94 -14.66 -8.42
N ASP A 294 -3.89 -14.65 -9.35
CA ASP A 294 -3.60 -14.53 -10.77
C ASP A 294 -3.32 -13.05 -11.08
N THR A 295 -2.12 -12.74 -11.45
CA THR A 295 -1.66 -11.37 -11.78
C THR A 295 -1.27 -11.20 -13.23
N ALA A 296 -1.72 -12.09 -14.13
CA ALA A 296 -1.42 -12.03 -15.55
C ALA A 296 -1.85 -10.68 -16.17
N ARG A 297 -2.96 -10.09 -15.71
CA ARG A 297 -3.39 -8.75 -16.16
C ARG A 297 -2.41 -7.67 -15.71
N ALA A 298 -1.98 -7.68 -14.45
CA ALA A 298 -1.00 -6.72 -13.95
C ALA A 298 0.34 -6.82 -14.69
N ALA A 299 0.80 -8.04 -14.99
CA ALA A 299 2.00 -8.27 -15.78
C ALA A 299 1.88 -7.70 -17.22
N ARG A 300 0.73 -7.89 -17.90
CA ARG A 300 0.48 -7.25 -19.21
C ARG A 300 0.45 -5.72 -19.16
N LEU A 301 0.13 -5.15 -18.01
CA LEU A 301 0.18 -3.71 -17.76
C LEU A 301 1.58 -3.23 -17.33
N GLY A 302 2.60 -4.10 -17.32
CA GLY A 302 3.97 -3.76 -16.94
C GLY A 302 4.17 -3.59 -15.43
N LEU A 303 3.24 -4.11 -14.60
CA LEU A 303 3.39 -4.10 -13.15
C LEU A 303 4.12 -5.36 -12.71
N GLU A 304 5.21 -5.19 -11.96
CA GLU A 304 6.09 -6.27 -11.53
C GLU A 304 6.06 -6.47 -10.00
N GLY A 305 6.28 -7.71 -9.56
CA GLY A 305 6.53 -8.08 -8.17
C GLY A 305 7.98 -8.47 -7.93
N ASP A 306 8.28 -8.86 -6.69
CA ASP A 306 9.55 -9.52 -6.37
C ASP A 306 9.52 -10.95 -6.94
N SER A 307 10.69 -11.48 -7.32
CA SER A 307 10.81 -12.82 -7.90
C SER A 307 10.59 -13.94 -6.87
N ASP A 308 11.06 -13.70 -5.64
CA ASP A 308 10.97 -14.60 -4.51
C ASP A 308 11.03 -13.84 -3.18
N PHE A 309 10.86 -14.54 -2.06
CA PHE A 309 10.91 -13.91 -0.74
C PHE A 309 12.34 -13.52 -0.33
N ALA A 310 13.35 -14.17 -0.88
CA ALA A 310 14.74 -13.81 -0.66
C ALA A 310 15.09 -12.43 -1.26
N GLU A 311 14.49 -12.07 -2.43
CA GLU A 311 14.60 -10.72 -2.99
C GLU A 311 14.01 -9.68 -2.03
N ILE A 312 12.86 -9.96 -1.40
CA ILE A 312 12.23 -9.09 -0.40
C ILE A 312 13.16 -8.85 0.80
N ILE A 313 13.80 -9.92 1.32
CA ILE A 313 14.76 -9.81 2.43
C ILE A 313 15.98 -8.97 2.01
N ARG A 314 16.57 -9.26 0.84
CA ARG A 314 17.72 -8.51 0.32
C ARG A 314 17.39 -7.04 0.08
N ALA A 315 16.17 -6.74 -0.40
CA ALA A 315 15.72 -5.37 -0.55
C ALA A 315 15.69 -4.63 0.79
N TYR A 316 15.19 -5.26 1.86
CA TYR A 316 15.22 -4.69 3.20
C TYR A 316 16.64 -4.47 3.71
N ILE A 317 17.53 -5.46 3.57
CA ILE A 317 18.94 -5.34 3.99
C ILE A 317 19.63 -4.18 3.27
N GLY A 318 19.40 -4.04 1.98
CA GLY A 318 20.02 -2.98 1.17
C GLY A 318 19.48 -1.58 1.40
N ASP A 319 18.14 -1.47 1.59
CA ASP A 319 17.46 -0.17 1.64
C ASP A 319 17.33 0.39 3.07
N ASP A 320 17.17 -0.49 4.07
CA ASP A 320 16.74 -0.08 5.41
C ASP A 320 17.69 -0.49 6.53
N LEU A 321 18.27 -1.69 6.48
CA LEU A 321 19.13 -2.19 7.56
C LEU A 321 20.47 -1.46 7.60
N ARG A 322 21.06 -1.18 6.43
CA ARG A 322 22.34 -0.46 6.33
C ARG A 322 22.26 1.05 6.56
N GLY A 323 21.05 1.62 6.53
CA GLY A 323 20.81 3.03 6.81
C GLY A 323 20.62 3.37 8.29
N GLN A 324 20.69 2.37 9.19
CA GLN A 324 20.54 2.53 10.65
C GLN A 324 21.89 2.42 11.40
N ALA A 325 23.03 2.25 10.67
CA ALA A 325 24.36 2.17 11.24
C ALA A 325 25.06 3.54 11.21
#